data_08d8ea16674457bf8636d4885f8d4b76
#
_entry.id   08d8ea16674457bf8636d4885f8d4b76
#
_cell.length_a   1.000
_cell.length_b   1.000
_cell.length_c   1.000
_cell.angle_alpha   90.00
_cell.angle_beta   90.00
_cell.angle_gamma   90.00
#
_symmetry.space_group_name_H-M   'P 1'
#
loop_
_entity.id
_entity.type
_entity.pdbx_description
1 polymer ?
#
loop_
_entity_poly.entity_id
_entity_poly.type
_entity_poly.pdbx_seq_one_letter_code
_entity_poly.pdbx_strand_id
1 'polypeptide(L)'
;MKIVKTIGCLALLCVIICGCIAMAKRGDAATATPNETPVGEANATPQPDSPGEGKEGEITGSVTVPKKYSEGLKFRSNGDGTCALAGMGSCTASCVLIPPQSPAGDTVTEILPYALKDSIVGAIELPTTVVTLSAASFAGCNRLAYVRVSAGNPAFAEEDGVLYTADGTTLIYCPSGRSATSLTLSARLCRIAAGAFADCTTLKTVSFAGTTSEWHNIIVGDDNDPLYAATLRFGT
;
A
#
# COMPACT_ATOMS: atom_id res chain seq x y z
N MET A 1 -44.80 -2.13 -36.11
CA MET A 1 -45.08 -3.03 -34.97
C MET A 1 -43.72 -3.34 -34.32
N LYS A 2 -43.35 -2.58 -33.28
CA LYS A 2 -42.07 -2.70 -32.56
C LYS A 2 -42.29 -3.59 -31.33
N ILE A 3 -41.61 -4.71 -31.28
CA ILE A 3 -41.64 -5.62 -30.13
C ILE A 3 -40.57 -5.15 -29.15
N VAL A 4 -40.99 -4.63 -28.00
CA VAL A 4 -40.16 -4.30 -26.85
C VAL A 4 -39.97 -5.60 -26.08
N LYS A 5 -38.74 -6.13 -26.04
CA LYS A 5 -38.38 -7.22 -25.13
C LYS A 5 -37.91 -6.62 -23.82
N THR A 6 -38.73 -6.68 -22.82
CA THR A 6 -38.42 -6.41 -21.42
C THR A 6 -37.65 -7.62 -20.88
N ILE A 7 -36.37 -7.47 -20.59
CA ILE A 7 -35.59 -8.49 -19.87
C ILE A 7 -35.59 -8.07 -18.41
N GLY A 8 -36.33 -8.82 -17.60
CA GLY A 8 -36.36 -8.66 -16.14
C GLY A 8 -35.02 -9.08 -15.53
N CYS A 9 -34.40 -8.15 -14.84
CA CYS A 9 -33.24 -8.39 -14.03
C CYS A 9 -33.65 -9.06 -12.71
N LEU A 10 -33.51 -10.38 -12.64
CA LEU A 10 -33.68 -11.14 -11.39
C LEU A 10 -32.35 -11.03 -10.63
N ALA A 11 -32.30 -10.16 -9.63
CA ALA A 11 -31.18 -10.04 -8.73
C ALA A 11 -31.11 -11.30 -7.86
N LEU A 12 -30.26 -12.25 -8.23
CA LEU A 12 -29.90 -13.38 -7.38
C LEU A 12 -28.82 -12.93 -6.41
N LEU A 13 -29.22 -12.68 -5.17
CA LEU A 13 -28.34 -12.37 -4.05
C LEU A 13 -27.54 -13.63 -3.70
N CYS A 14 -26.36 -13.78 -4.28
CA CYS A 14 -25.44 -14.86 -3.91
C CYS A 14 -24.52 -14.34 -2.80
N VAL A 15 -24.90 -14.58 -1.55
CA VAL A 15 -24.01 -14.42 -0.39
C VAL A 15 -23.03 -15.58 -0.42
N ILE A 16 -21.87 -15.38 -1.04
CA ILE A 16 -20.74 -16.30 -0.90
C ILE A 16 -19.93 -15.82 0.30
N ILE A 17 -20.15 -16.50 1.42
CA ILE A 17 -19.27 -16.41 2.59
C ILE A 17 -17.95 -17.06 2.19
N CYS A 18 -16.96 -16.25 1.86
CA CYS A 18 -15.58 -16.72 1.70
C CYS A 18 -15.04 -17.01 3.11
N GLY A 19 -15.14 -18.26 3.54
CA GLY A 19 -14.61 -18.72 4.81
C GLY A 19 -13.10 -18.90 4.73
N CYS A 20 -12.34 -17.87 5.03
CA CYS A 20 -10.93 -18.02 5.35
C CYS A 20 -10.81 -18.60 6.76
N ILE A 21 -10.66 -19.94 6.84
CA ILE A 21 -10.34 -20.62 8.09
C ILE A 21 -8.88 -20.31 8.43
N ALA A 22 -8.66 -19.45 9.41
CA ALA A 22 -7.36 -19.25 10.02
C ALA A 22 -7.04 -20.47 10.89
N MET A 23 -6.18 -21.36 10.41
CA MET A 23 -5.56 -22.39 11.25
C MET A 23 -4.45 -21.77 12.10
N ALA A 24 -4.77 -21.49 13.34
CA ALA A 24 -3.79 -21.21 14.38
C ALA A 24 -3.04 -22.50 14.72
N LYS A 25 -1.77 -22.60 14.39
CA LYS A 25 -0.88 -23.68 14.82
C LYS A 25 -0.36 -23.33 16.21
N ARG A 26 -0.86 -24.04 17.22
CA ARG A 26 -0.25 -24.11 18.55
C ARG A 26 1.04 -24.92 18.42
N GLY A 27 2.15 -24.34 18.83
CA GLY A 27 3.42 -25.03 19.05
C GLY A 27 3.71 -25.06 20.55
N ASP A 28 3.85 -26.25 21.07
CA ASP A 28 4.08 -26.57 22.47
C ASP A 28 5.47 -26.16 22.98
N ALA A 29 5.50 -25.79 24.26
CA ALA A 29 6.68 -25.49 25.03
C ALA A 29 7.47 -26.78 25.35
N ALA A 30 8.80 -26.72 25.31
CA ALA A 30 9.67 -27.64 25.99
C ALA A 30 10.79 -26.91 26.73
N THR A 31 10.73 -27.01 28.02
CA THR A 31 11.70 -26.69 29.06
C THR A 31 13.01 -27.47 28.90
N ALA A 32 14.15 -26.83 29.16
CA ALA A 32 15.28 -27.41 29.90
C ALA A 32 16.34 -26.35 30.24
N THR A 33 16.59 -26.18 31.51
CA THR A 33 17.76 -25.64 32.20
C THR A 33 18.68 -26.79 32.63
N PRO A 34 19.81 -26.56 33.32
CA PRO A 34 20.99 -25.71 33.14
C PRO A 34 22.31 -26.53 33.24
N ASN A 35 23.47 -26.02 33.02
CA ASN A 35 24.64 -26.21 33.90
C ASN A 35 25.96 -25.66 33.32
N GLU A 36 26.64 -24.95 34.16
CA GLU A 36 28.01 -24.96 34.70
C GLU A 36 29.14 -24.27 33.90
N THR A 37 29.68 -23.29 34.60
CA THR A 37 31.05 -22.73 34.52
C THR A 37 32.11 -23.77 34.89
N PRO A 38 33.44 -23.57 34.51
CA PRO A 38 34.29 -22.84 35.41
C PRO A 38 35.46 -22.02 34.80
N VAL A 39 35.78 -20.92 35.46
CA VAL A 39 37.01 -20.36 36.06
C VAL A 39 38.38 -20.62 35.41
N GLY A 40 39.18 -19.51 35.29
CA GLY A 40 40.61 -19.47 35.09
C GLY A 40 41.08 -18.09 34.69
N GLU A 41 41.35 -17.30 35.53
CA GLU A 41 42.49 -16.63 36.24
C GLU A 41 43.54 -15.93 35.37
N ALA A 42 43.59 -14.61 35.62
CA ALA A 42 44.71 -13.72 35.94
C ALA A 42 45.73 -13.35 34.87
N ASN A 43 45.91 -12.06 34.56
CA ASN A 43 47.04 -11.30 35.08
C ASN A 43 46.93 -9.78 34.84
N ALA A 44 47.54 -9.02 35.71
CA ALA A 44 47.34 -7.63 36.11
C ALA A 44 48.18 -6.60 35.32
N THR A 45 47.58 -5.38 35.14
CA THR A 45 48.09 -3.99 35.42
C THR A 45 49.22 -3.40 34.56
N PRO A 46 49.37 -2.05 34.39
CA PRO A 46 48.70 -0.94 35.11
C PRO A 46 48.12 0.21 34.24
N GLN A 47 47.27 0.96 34.90
CA GLN A 47 46.70 2.27 34.52
C GLN A 47 47.78 3.39 34.58
N PRO A 48 47.57 4.54 33.86
CA PRO A 48 47.29 5.74 34.60
C PRO A 48 46.19 6.66 34.04
N ASP A 49 45.44 7.22 35.00
CA ASP A 49 44.86 8.55 35.12
C ASP A 49 43.71 8.99 34.21
N SER A 50 42.57 9.04 34.87
CA SER A 50 41.44 9.92 34.57
C SER A 50 41.80 11.39 34.73
N PRO A 51 41.11 12.29 33.97
CA PRO A 51 40.01 13.01 34.65
C PRO A 51 38.80 13.33 33.76
N GLY A 52 37.63 13.47 34.36
CA GLY A 52 36.50 14.26 33.82
C GLY A 52 35.22 13.49 33.66
N GLU A 53 34.46 13.42 34.72
CA GLU A 53 33.01 13.15 34.68
C GLU A 53 32.32 14.15 33.76
N GLY A 54 31.95 13.73 32.56
CA GLY A 54 30.94 14.34 31.74
C GLY A 54 29.66 13.53 31.89
N LYS A 55 28.66 14.08 32.57
CA LYS A 55 27.31 13.54 32.61
C LYS A 55 26.81 13.38 31.20
N GLU A 56 26.74 12.16 30.70
CA GLU A 56 25.92 11.83 29.53
C GLU A 56 24.46 12.01 29.91
N GLY A 57 23.94 13.17 29.55
CA GLY A 57 22.51 13.39 29.52
C GLY A 57 21.90 12.51 28.47
N GLU A 58 21.16 11.53 28.90
CA GLU A 58 20.29 10.68 28.07
C GLU A 58 19.31 11.56 27.32
N ILE A 59 19.61 11.88 26.03
CA ILE A 59 18.71 12.61 25.16
C ILE A 59 17.69 11.59 24.62
N THR A 60 16.74 11.17 25.44
CA THR A 60 15.51 10.49 25.02
C THR A 60 14.53 11.49 24.44
N GLY A 61 14.95 12.26 23.47
CA GLY A 61 14.10 13.10 22.66
C GLY A 61 13.98 12.49 21.29
N SER A 62 12.87 11.79 21.00
CA SER A 62 12.49 11.49 19.63
C SER A 62 12.35 12.82 18.89
N VAL A 63 13.36 13.19 18.10
CA VAL A 63 13.31 14.36 17.23
C VAL A 63 12.35 14.02 16.10
N THR A 64 11.09 14.33 16.30
CA THR A 64 10.08 14.24 15.24
C THR A 64 10.36 15.38 14.28
N VAL A 65 11.04 15.10 13.18
CA VAL A 65 11.18 16.07 12.08
C VAL A 65 9.77 16.36 11.57
N PRO A 66 9.30 17.63 11.59
CA PRO A 66 7.97 17.93 11.12
C PRO A 66 7.81 17.53 9.65
N LYS A 67 6.83 16.70 9.35
CA LYS A 67 6.54 16.23 8.01
C LYS A 67 6.02 17.39 7.16
N LYS A 68 6.76 17.79 6.14
CA LYS A 68 6.32 18.86 5.24
C LYS A 68 5.43 18.27 4.14
N TYR A 69 4.14 18.57 4.19
CA TYR A 69 3.18 18.18 3.17
C TYR A 69 3.33 19.00 1.88
N SER A 70 2.82 18.45 0.77
CA SER A 70 2.87 19.12 -0.52
C SER A 70 1.87 20.28 -0.57
N GLU A 71 2.35 21.44 -0.99
CA GLU A 71 1.56 22.65 -1.17
C GLU A 71 1.02 22.77 -2.60
N GLY A 72 -0.02 23.58 -2.81
CA GLY A 72 -0.59 23.84 -4.11
C GLY A 72 -1.53 22.77 -4.66
N LEU A 73 -1.79 21.70 -3.90
CA LEU A 73 -2.78 20.69 -4.27
C LEU A 73 -4.19 21.30 -4.27
N LYS A 74 -5.02 20.86 -5.22
CA LYS A 74 -6.41 21.31 -5.37
C LYS A 74 -7.36 20.38 -4.62
N PHE A 75 -8.15 20.92 -3.73
CA PHE A 75 -9.17 20.19 -2.97
C PHE A 75 -10.57 20.63 -3.35
N ARG A 76 -11.55 19.74 -3.19
CA ARG A 76 -12.98 20.00 -3.32
C ARG A 76 -13.66 19.63 -2.01
N SER A 77 -14.24 20.62 -1.33
CA SER A 77 -15.02 20.38 -0.11
C SER A 77 -16.28 19.56 -0.41
N ASN A 78 -16.64 18.68 0.51
CA ASN A 78 -17.89 17.92 0.48
C ASN A 78 -19.01 18.61 1.26
N GLY A 79 -18.67 19.70 2.00
CA GLY A 79 -19.63 20.49 2.78
C GLY A 79 -19.97 19.93 4.17
N ASP A 80 -19.30 18.85 4.58
CA ASP A 80 -19.51 18.15 5.85
C ASP A 80 -18.24 18.13 6.73
N GLY A 81 -17.27 19.01 6.46
CA GLY A 81 -15.96 19.03 7.13
C GLY A 81 -14.96 18.03 6.54
N THR A 82 -15.34 17.37 5.44
CA THR A 82 -14.44 16.53 4.65
C THR A 82 -14.20 17.11 3.26
N CYS A 83 -13.14 16.67 2.60
CA CYS A 83 -12.83 17.05 1.23
C CYS A 83 -12.15 15.93 0.45
N ALA A 84 -12.18 16.08 -0.87
CA ALA A 84 -11.47 15.21 -1.79
C ALA A 84 -10.28 15.95 -2.42
N LEU A 85 -9.15 15.25 -2.63
CA LEU A 85 -8.10 15.71 -3.53
C LEU A 85 -8.64 15.66 -4.96
N ALA A 86 -8.72 16.83 -5.60
CA ALA A 86 -9.34 17.02 -6.90
C ALA A 86 -8.31 17.28 -8.02
N GLY A 87 -7.04 17.50 -7.70
CA GLY A 87 -6.00 17.71 -8.69
C GLY A 87 -4.68 18.18 -8.12
N MET A 88 -3.66 18.21 -8.98
CA MET A 88 -2.33 18.72 -8.63
C MET A 88 -2.32 20.23 -8.39
N GLY A 89 -3.27 20.98 -8.96
CA GLY A 89 -3.29 22.44 -8.84
C GLY A 89 -1.98 23.06 -9.32
N SER A 90 -1.33 23.86 -8.49
CA SER A 90 0.00 24.44 -8.73
C SER A 90 1.16 23.60 -8.16
N CYS A 91 0.87 22.44 -7.59
CA CYS A 91 1.90 21.53 -7.05
C CYS A 91 2.73 20.93 -8.17
N THR A 92 4.05 21.14 -8.14
CA THR A 92 5.02 20.59 -9.09
C THR A 92 5.95 19.56 -8.47
N ALA A 93 5.64 19.12 -7.25
CA ALA A 93 6.46 18.15 -6.52
C ALA A 93 6.48 16.79 -7.24
N SER A 94 7.67 16.21 -7.38
CA SER A 94 7.84 14.85 -7.89
C SER A 94 7.54 13.77 -6.82
N CYS A 95 7.56 14.15 -5.54
CA CYS A 95 7.12 13.34 -4.43
C CYS A 95 5.99 14.08 -3.72
N VAL A 96 4.78 13.53 -3.79
CA VAL A 96 3.58 14.18 -3.24
C VAL A 96 3.24 13.54 -1.89
N LEU A 97 3.29 14.35 -0.84
CA LEU A 97 2.80 14.02 0.50
C LEU A 97 1.44 14.68 0.68
N ILE A 98 0.37 13.90 0.59
CA ILE A 98 -0.98 14.41 0.76
C ILE A 98 -1.20 14.80 2.23
N PRO A 99 -1.63 16.04 2.54
CA PRO A 99 -1.94 16.43 3.91
C PRO A 99 -3.22 15.74 4.40
N PRO A 100 -3.35 15.44 5.71
CA PRO A 100 -4.58 14.89 6.27
C PRO A 100 -5.74 15.91 6.31
N GLN A 101 -5.41 17.20 6.18
CA GLN A 101 -6.37 18.31 6.13
C GLN A 101 -6.03 19.25 4.97
N SER A 102 -7.06 19.78 4.33
CA SER A 102 -6.91 20.84 3.32
C SER A 102 -6.51 22.17 3.97
N PRO A 103 -6.03 23.15 3.20
CA PRO A 103 -5.78 24.51 3.71
C PRO A 103 -7.03 25.19 4.32
N ALA A 104 -8.23 24.73 3.96
CA ALA A 104 -9.50 25.21 4.53
C ALA A 104 -9.87 24.54 5.86
N GLY A 105 -9.11 23.51 6.28
CA GLY A 105 -9.36 22.77 7.52
C GLY A 105 -10.20 21.51 7.35
N ASP A 106 -10.74 21.23 6.15
CA ASP A 106 -11.49 19.99 5.87
C ASP A 106 -10.58 18.77 5.89
N THR A 107 -11.04 17.66 6.45
CA THR A 107 -10.32 16.38 6.44
C THR A 107 -10.29 15.78 5.03
N VAL A 108 -9.10 15.43 4.54
CA VAL A 108 -8.92 14.78 3.23
C VAL A 108 -9.24 13.30 3.35
N THR A 109 -10.37 12.87 2.79
CA THR A 109 -10.88 11.48 2.89
C THR A 109 -10.88 10.73 1.56
N GLU A 110 -10.75 11.46 0.45
CA GLU A 110 -10.89 10.88 -0.89
C GLU A 110 -9.85 11.45 -1.87
N ILE A 111 -9.46 10.62 -2.85
CA ILE A 111 -8.76 11.07 -4.06
C ILE A 111 -9.69 10.80 -5.24
N LEU A 112 -10.13 11.86 -5.91
CA LEU A 112 -11.06 11.75 -7.03
C LEU A 112 -10.44 10.99 -8.21
N PRO A 113 -11.26 10.32 -9.04
CA PRO A 113 -10.82 9.85 -10.34
C PRO A 113 -10.14 10.97 -11.12
N TYR A 114 -9.00 10.67 -11.74
CA TYR A 114 -8.19 11.60 -12.55
C TYR A 114 -7.56 12.77 -11.76
N ALA A 115 -7.58 12.77 -10.43
CA ALA A 115 -6.99 13.84 -9.62
C ALA A 115 -5.49 14.05 -9.89
N LEU A 116 -4.77 12.96 -10.19
CA LEU A 116 -3.34 13.02 -10.49
C LEU A 116 -3.05 12.73 -11.97
N LYS A 117 -4.09 12.76 -12.83
CA LYS A 117 -3.97 12.39 -14.23
C LYS A 117 -2.79 13.09 -14.93
N ASP A 118 -2.01 12.29 -15.69
CA ASP A 118 -0.89 12.74 -16.53
C ASP A 118 0.18 13.55 -15.77
N SER A 119 0.23 13.40 -14.42
CA SER A 119 1.21 14.12 -13.61
C SER A 119 2.61 13.49 -13.70
N ILE A 120 3.63 14.32 -13.39
CA ILE A 120 5.04 13.87 -13.35
C ILE A 120 5.45 13.26 -12.01
N VAL A 121 4.48 12.99 -11.16
CA VAL A 121 4.70 12.43 -9.81
C VAL A 121 5.41 11.09 -9.89
N GLY A 122 6.54 10.98 -9.16
CA GLY A 122 7.30 9.73 -9.07
C GLY A 122 6.97 8.91 -7.83
N ALA A 123 6.48 9.56 -6.77
CA ALA A 123 6.05 8.93 -5.53
C ALA A 123 4.89 9.69 -4.91
N ILE A 124 4.00 8.97 -4.23
CA ILE A 124 2.90 9.57 -3.46
C ILE A 124 2.80 8.90 -2.11
N GLU A 125 2.46 9.68 -1.09
CA GLU A 125 2.14 9.16 0.23
C GLU A 125 0.71 9.55 0.63
N LEU A 126 -0.08 8.50 0.95
CA LEU A 126 -1.46 8.60 1.40
C LEU A 126 -1.48 8.78 2.92
N PRO A 127 -2.18 9.80 3.48
CA PRO A 127 -2.38 9.93 4.91
C PRO A 127 -3.35 8.86 5.45
N THR A 128 -3.43 8.71 6.76
CA THR A 128 -4.37 7.80 7.41
C THR A 128 -5.83 8.16 7.17
N THR A 129 -6.12 9.40 6.80
CA THR A 129 -7.47 9.93 6.62
C THR A 129 -8.08 9.58 5.26
N VAL A 130 -7.25 9.31 4.23
CA VAL A 130 -7.76 8.91 2.91
C VAL A 130 -8.23 7.48 2.96
N VAL A 131 -9.53 7.29 2.70
CA VAL A 131 -10.20 5.98 2.74
C VAL A 131 -10.91 5.63 1.42
N THR A 132 -10.92 6.54 0.45
CA THR A 132 -11.54 6.35 -0.85
C THR A 132 -10.62 6.78 -1.98
N LEU A 133 -10.37 5.89 -2.92
CA LEU A 133 -9.70 6.15 -4.21
C LEU A 133 -9.91 4.97 -5.17
N SER A 134 -9.51 5.14 -6.42
CA SER A 134 -9.48 4.09 -7.43
C SER A 134 -8.22 4.18 -8.29
N ALA A 135 -7.94 3.17 -9.13
CA ALA A 135 -6.84 3.21 -10.10
C ALA A 135 -6.93 4.44 -11.02
N ALA A 136 -8.14 4.85 -11.40
CA ALA A 136 -8.35 6.03 -12.22
C ALA A 136 -7.83 7.34 -11.60
N SER A 137 -7.63 7.38 -10.27
CA SER A 137 -7.03 8.55 -9.60
C SER A 137 -5.61 8.83 -10.09
N PHE A 138 -4.92 7.80 -10.58
CA PHE A 138 -3.52 7.82 -11.05
C PHE A 138 -3.37 7.67 -12.57
N ALA A 139 -4.46 7.76 -13.34
CA ALA A 139 -4.44 7.53 -14.78
C ALA A 139 -3.35 8.36 -15.49
N GLY A 140 -2.52 7.73 -16.32
CA GLY A 140 -1.44 8.37 -17.06
C GLY A 140 -0.25 8.84 -16.21
N CYS A 141 -0.17 8.46 -14.93
CA CYS A 141 0.98 8.77 -14.06
C CYS A 141 2.19 7.87 -14.40
N ASN A 142 2.72 7.94 -15.62
CA ASN A 142 3.74 7.03 -16.14
C ASN A 142 5.10 7.08 -15.41
N ARG A 143 5.31 8.04 -14.52
CA ARG A 143 6.50 8.15 -13.67
C ARG A 143 6.29 7.67 -12.24
N LEU A 144 5.03 7.41 -11.85
CA LEU A 144 4.72 6.96 -10.51
C LEU A 144 5.31 5.56 -10.27
N ALA A 145 6.36 5.50 -9.45
CA ALA A 145 7.11 4.28 -9.17
C ALA A 145 6.55 3.53 -7.96
N TYR A 146 5.99 4.25 -6.99
CA TYR A 146 5.38 3.64 -5.79
C TYR A 146 4.37 4.56 -5.11
N VAL A 147 3.38 3.91 -4.50
CA VAL A 147 2.41 4.54 -3.60
C VAL A 147 2.75 4.09 -2.18
N ARG A 148 3.01 5.04 -1.28
CA ARG A 148 3.17 4.76 0.16
C ARG A 148 1.86 5.00 0.88
N VAL A 149 1.64 4.22 1.92
CA VAL A 149 0.49 4.36 2.81
C VAL A 149 0.98 4.62 4.22
N SER A 150 0.52 5.71 4.84
CA SER A 150 0.88 6.03 6.23
C SER A 150 0.42 4.92 7.16
N ALA A 151 1.27 4.52 8.12
CA ALA A 151 0.95 3.48 9.09
C ALA A 151 -0.36 3.79 9.83
N GLY A 152 -1.22 2.78 9.97
CA GLY A 152 -2.53 2.92 10.60
C GLY A 152 -3.65 3.42 9.66
N ASN A 153 -3.43 3.50 8.35
CA ASN A 153 -4.53 3.75 7.42
C ASN A 153 -5.53 2.59 7.49
N PRO A 154 -6.84 2.87 7.70
CA PRO A 154 -7.84 1.81 7.90
C PRO A 154 -8.31 1.15 6.61
N ALA A 155 -8.10 1.77 5.45
CA ALA A 155 -8.64 1.32 4.17
C ALA A 155 -7.60 0.71 3.24
N PHE A 156 -6.34 1.16 3.35
CA PHE A 156 -5.29 0.82 2.39
C PHE A 156 -4.03 0.29 3.07
N ALA A 157 -3.34 -0.57 2.34
CA ALA A 157 -2.00 -1.05 2.63
C ALA A 157 -1.15 -0.99 1.36
N GLU A 158 0.18 -1.02 1.52
CA GLU A 158 1.09 -1.11 0.38
C GLU A 158 2.06 -2.27 0.59
N GLU A 159 2.42 -2.91 -0.50
CA GLU A 159 3.48 -3.92 -0.56
C GLU A 159 4.29 -3.67 -1.82
N ASP A 160 5.60 -3.51 -1.69
CA ASP A 160 6.52 -3.17 -2.79
C ASP A 160 6.07 -1.94 -3.61
N GLY A 161 5.42 -0.98 -2.98
CA GLY A 161 4.90 0.23 -3.62
C GLY A 161 3.61 0.04 -4.40
N VAL A 162 3.04 -1.15 -4.41
CA VAL A 162 1.73 -1.49 -4.99
C VAL A 162 0.65 -1.28 -3.94
N LEU A 163 -0.47 -0.73 -4.35
CA LEU A 163 -1.57 -0.37 -3.46
C LEU A 163 -2.62 -1.48 -3.39
N TYR A 164 -2.96 -1.86 -2.16
CA TYR A 164 -3.98 -2.85 -1.83
C TYR A 164 -5.01 -2.28 -0.87
N THR A 165 -6.13 -2.97 -0.71
CA THR A 165 -6.99 -2.80 0.48
C THR A 165 -6.22 -3.20 1.75
N ALA A 166 -6.62 -2.66 2.91
CA ALA A 166 -5.90 -2.89 4.18
C ALA A 166 -5.81 -4.38 4.57
N ASP A 167 -6.78 -5.20 4.15
CA ASP A 167 -6.79 -6.65 4.34
C ASP A 167 -5.90 -7.42 3.32
N GLY A 168 -5.37 -6.71 2.32
CA GLY A 168 -4.52 -7.28 1.26
C GLY A 168 -5.25 -8.19 0.27
N THR A 169 -6.59 -8.22 0.28
CA THR A 169 -7.37 -9.10 -0.60
C THR A 169 -7.66 -8.51 -1.97
N THR A 170 -7.59 -7.19 -2.13
CA THR A 170 -7.80 -6.50 -3.40
C THR A 170 -6.58 -5.68 -3.78
N LEU A 171 -6.02 -5.92 -4.97
CA LEU A 171 -5.03 -5.04 -5.59
C LEU A 171 -5.77 -3.88 -6.26
N ILE A 172 -5.48 -2.66 -5.82
CA ILE A 172 -6.15 -1.44 -6.29
C ILE A 172 -5.38 -0.78 -7.43
N TYR A 173 -4.05 -0.68 -7.29
CA TYR A 173 -3.22 0.00 -8.28
C TYR A 173 -1.77 -0.49 -8.25
N CYS A 174 -1.24 -0.83 -9.40
CA CYS A 174 0.17 -1.13 -9.64
C CYS A 174 0.81 0.08 -10.36
N PRO A 175 1.77 0.78 -9.74
CA PRO A 175 2.42 1.93 -10.36
C PRO A 175 3.17 1.55 -11.64
N SER A 176 2.96 2.30 -12.71
CA SER A 176 3.53 2.04 -14.04
C SER A 176 4.98 2.51 -14.20
N GLY A 177 5.42 3.48 -13.37
CA GLY A 177 6.79 3.99 -13.36
C GLY A 177 7.80 3.10 -12.60
N ARG A 178 7.41 1.91 -12.17
CA ARG A 178 8.31 0.94 -11.53
C ARG A 178 9.42 0.52 -12.48
N SER A 179 10.64 0.45 -11.98
CA SER A 179 11.77 -0.10 -12.76
C SER A 179 11.72 -1.63 -12.87
N ALA A 180 11.06 -2.31 -11.92
CA ALA A 180 10.90 -3.75 -11.91
C ALA A 180 9.89 -4.20 -12.99
N THR A 181 10.31 -5.12 -13.83
CA THR A 181 9.45 -5.74 -14.86
C THR A 181 8.74 -7.00 -14.36
N SER A 182 8.94 -7.35 -13.10
CA SER A 182 8.29 -8.47 -12.41
C SER A 182 7.55 -7.99 -11.17
N LEU A 183 6.47 -8.69 -10.84
CA LEU A 183 5.67 -8.46 -9.66
C LEU A 183 5.32 -9.79 -9.01
N THR A 184 5.41 -9.86 -7.68
CA THR A 184 4.92 -11.00 -6.90
C THR A 184 3.62 -10.63 -6.21
N LEU A 185 2.60 -11.46 -6.36
CA LEU A 185 1.28 -11.30 -5.76
C LEU A 185 1.07 -12.35 -4.67
N SER A 186 0.52 -11.91 -3.55
CA SER A 186 0.19 -12.77 -2.41
C SER A 186 -0.92 -13.77 -2.76
N ALA A 187 -0.85 -15.00 -2.20
CA ALA A 187 -1.92 -15.99 -2.28
C ALA A 187 -3.24 -15.52 -1.62
N ARG A 188 -3.21 -14.45 -0.84
CA ARG A 188 -4.41 -13.86 -0.21
C ARG A 188 -5.25 -13.03 -1.18
N LEU A 189 -4.72 -12.75 -2.38
CA LEU A 189 -5.40 -11.92 -3.36
C LEU A 189 -6.65 -12.60 -3.89
N CYS A 190 -7.79 -11.92 -3.78
CA CYS A 190 -9.10 -12.37 -4.27
C CYS A 190 -9.61 -11.51 -5.43
N ARG A 191 -9.09 -10.29 -5.56
CA ARG A 191 -9.57 -9.32 -6.55
C ARG A 191 -8.45 -8.43 -7.08
N ILE A 192 -8.55 -8.07 -8.35
CA ILE A 192 -7.78 -7.01 -9.00
C ILE A 192 -8.78 -5.96 -9.47
N ALA A 193 -8.62 -4.73 -9.04
CA ALA A 193 -9.53 -3.64 -9.40
C ALA A 193 -9.47 -3.31 -10.90
N ALA A 194 -10.51 -2.70 -11.44
CA ALA A 194 -10.51 -2.21 -12.81
C ALA A 194 -9.40 -1.17 -13.01
N GLY A 195 -8.63 -1.31 -14.08
CA GLY A 195 -7.53 -0.40 -14.42
C GLY A 195 -6.31 -0.51 -13.49
N ALA A 196 -6.26 -1.48 -12.60
CA ALA A 196 -5.16 -1.63 -11.65
C ALA A 196 -3.79 -1.78 -12.32
N PHE A 197 -3.75 -2.34 -13.52
CA PHE A 197 -2.56 -2.53 -14.37
C PHE A 197 -2.61 -1.73 -15.67
N ALA A 198 -3.58 -0.83 -15.87
CA ALA A 198 -3.82 -0.17 -17.17
C ALA A 198 -2.57 0.43 -17.81
N ASP A 199 -1.72 1.08 -17.02
CA ASP A 199 -0.52 1.76 -17.50
C ASP A 199 0.77 0.91 -17.34
N CYS A 200 0.68 -0.35 -16.89
CA CYS A 200 1.84 -1.21 -16.58
C CYS A 200 2.45 -1.89 -17.81
N THR A 201 2.70 -1.16 -18.87
CA THR A 201 3.16 -1.67 -20.18
C THR A 201 4.55 -2.32 -20.16
N THR A 202 5.35 -2.06 -19.13
CA THR A 202 6.69 -2.66 -18.95
C THR A 202 6.67 -3.98 -18.18
N LEU A 203 5.54 -4.39 -17.63
CA LEU A 203 5.38 -5.61 -16.85
C LEU A 203 5.56 -6.84 -17.73
N LYS A 204 6.50 -7.73 -17.38
CA LYS A 204 6.82 -8.94 -18.15
C LYS A 204 6.43 -10.23 -17.43
N THR A 205 6.50 -10.23 -16.10
CA THR A 205 6.25 -11.45 -15.31
C THR A 205 5.43 -11.09 -14.07
N VAL A 206 4.39 -11.89 -13.85
CA VAL A 206 3.63 -11.86 -12.60
C VAL A 206 3.72 -13.22 -11.94
N SER A 207 4.28 -13.26 -10.74
CA SER A 207 4.36 -14.47 -9.91
C SER A 207 3.25 -14.43 -8.87
N PHE A 208 2.36 -15.39 -8.88
CA PHE A 208 1.32 -15.53 -7.87
C PHE A 208 1.75 -16.60 -6.86
N ALA A 209 1.75 -16.27 -5.57
CA ALA A 209 2.22 -17.17 -4.51
C ALA A 209 1.27 -18.35 -4.24
N GLY A 210 0.08 -18.33 -4.81
CA GLY A 210 -0.90 -19.42 -4.76
C GLY A 210 -0.82 -20.35 -5.95
N THR A 211 -1.77 -21.27 -6.00
CA THR A 211 -1.95 -22.26 -7.07
C THR A 211 -2.64 -21.68 -8.31
N THR A 212 -2.53 -22.39 -9.44
CA THR A 212 -3.29 -22.06 -10.66
C THR A 212 -4.79 -22.05 -10.43
N SER A 213 -5.31 -22.95 -9.59
CA SER A 213 -6.75 -23.02 -9.28
C SER A 213 -7.20 -21.78 -8.48
N GLU A 214 -6.41 -21.32 -7.54
CA GLU A 214 -6.70 -20.08 -6.78
C GLU A 214 -6.65 -18.85 -7.67
N TRP A 215 -5.70 -18.80 -8.61
CA TRP A 215 -5.62 -17.73 -9.60
C TRP A 215 -6.91 -17.60 -10.42
N HIS A 216 -7.47 -18.72 -10.89
CA HIS A 216 -8.70 -18.72 -11.67
C HIS A 216 -9.93 -18.22 -10.88
N ASN A 217 -9.85 -18.20 -9.56
CA ASN A 217 -10.90 -17.65 -8.69
C ASN A 217 -10.75 -16.15 -8.43
N ILE A 218 -9.64 -15.53 -8.86
CA ILE A 218 -9.43 -14.09 -8.69
C ILE A 218 -10.37 -13.34 -9.65
N ILE A 219 -11.14 -12.41 -9.10
CA ILE A 219 -11.99 -11.53 -9.89
C ILE A 219 -11.11 -10.39 -10.44
N VAL A 220 -10.89 -10.37 -11.74
CA VAL A 220 -10.14 -9.30 -12.41
C VAL A 220 -11.13 -8.32 -13.04
N GLY A 221 -11.02 -7.04 -12.66
CA GLY A 221 -11.81 -5.96 -13.26
C GLY A 221 -11.35 -5.65 -14.69
N ASP A 222 -12.11 -4.80 -15.38
CA ASP A 222 -11.81 -4.37 -16.74
C ASP A 222 -10.51 -3.55 -16.82
N ASP A 223 -10.00 -3.28 -18.04
CA ASP A 223 -8.84 -2.42 -18.33
C ASP A 223 -7.53 -2.90 -17.67
N ASN A 224 -7.30 -4.21 -17.64
CA ASN A 224 -6.08 -4.83 -17.12
C ASN A 224 -5.28 -5.59 -18.20
N ASP A 225 -5.29 -5.13 -19.45
CA ASP A 225 -4.61 -5.77 -20.59
C ASP A 225 -3.12 -6.06 -20.35
N PRO A 226 -2.31 -5.18 -19.73
CA PRO A 226 -0.91 -5.47 -19.43
C PRO A 226 -0.70 -6.69 -18.52
N LEU A 227 -1.64 -6.99 -17.62
CA LEU A 227 -1.61 -8.19 -16.78
C LEU A 227 -1.70 -9.47 -17.64
N TYR A 228 -2.58 -9.46 -18.63
CA TYR A 228 -2.77 -10.61 -19.54
C TYR A 228 -1.63 -10.76 -20.55
N ALA A 229 -0.92 -9.67 -20.85
CA ALA A 229 0.27 -9.70 -21.70
C ALA A 229 1.51 -10.23 -20.96
N ALA A 230 1.51 -10.23 -19.63
CA ALA A 230 2.61 -10.70 -18.80
C ALA A 230 2.63 -12.24 -18.70
N THR A 231 3.83 -12.82 -18.51
CA THR A 231 3.97 -14.24 -18.20
C THR A 231 3.56 -14.51 -16.76
N LEU A 232 2.54 -15.34 -16.57
CA LEU A 232 2.09 -15.78 -15.25
C LEU A 232 2.94 -16.96 -14.75
N ARG A 233 3.34 -16.91 -13.47
CA ARG A 233 4.00 -17.98 -12.75
C ARG A 233 3.25 -18.26 -11.45
N PHE A 234 3.19 -19.51 -11.05
CA PHE A 234 2.46 -19.94 -9.86
C PHE A 234 3.42 -20.54 -8.83
N GLY A 235 3.10 -20.37 -7.55
CA GLY A 235 3.74 -21.10 -6.47
C GLY A 235 3.46 -22.60 -6.60
N THR A 236 4.47 -23.41 -6.36
CA THR A 236 4.38 -24.88 -6.33
C THR A 236 4.01 -25.35 -4.94
#